data_ca5d1a78e2ad06636a59704643b15d9c
#
_entry.id   ca5d1a78e2ad06636a59704643b15d9c
#
_cell.length_a   1.000
_cell.length_b   1.000
_cell.length_c   1.000
_cell.angle_alpha   90.00
_cell.angle_beta   90.00
_cell.angle_gamma   90.00
#
_symmetry.space_group_name_H-M   'P 1'
#
loop_
_entity.id
_entity.type
_entity.pdbx_description
1 polymer ?
#
loop_
_entity_poly.entity_id
_entity_poly.type
_entity_poly.pdbx_seq_one_letter_code
_entity_poly.pdbx_strand_id
1 'polypeptide(L)'
;LNLLRFKTNRNIKFRGFVFSSVGDNFNNFYYNNLPFTLTDAQKRVMKEIRKDLGSGKQMNRLLQGDVGSGKTLVALMSMLIAIDNGYQACIMAPTEILANQHYQTIGKLLEGIDIKIRLLTGSSKKSSRKLISESLLHSSLNILIGTHALLEENVQFANLGLVIIDEQHLFGVAQRARLWQKNLNPPHILVMTATPIPRTLAMTLYGDLDVSVIDELPPGRVPIKTMHFTDSERNKVFGFIRNQIAEHRQV
;
A
#
# COMPACT_ATOMS: atom_id res chain seq x y z
N LEU A 1 -3.37 33.64 9.04
CA LEU A 1 -3.78 33.56 7.62
C LEU A 1 -3.56 32.14 7.02
N ASN A 2 -2.50 31.43 7.37
CA ASN A 2 -2.23 30.07 6.86
C ASN A 2 -3.22 29.01 7.37
N LEU A 3 -3.67 29.10 8.61
CA LEU A 3 -4.66 28.17 9.19
C LEU A 3 -6.06 28.28 8.53
N LEU A 4 -6.43 29.46 8.05
CA LEU A 4 -7.67 29.66 7.29
C LEU A 4 -7.58 29.11 5.86
N ARG A 5 -6.43 29.25 5.19
CA ARG A 5 -6.17 28.60 3.89
C ARG A 5 -6.21 27.08 3.99
N PHE A 6 -5.67 26.50 5.07
CA PHE A 6 -5.77 25.05 5.32
C PHE A 6 -7.22 24.58 5.52
N LYS A 7 -8.07 25.37 6.19
CA LYS A 7 -9.51 25.04 6.33
C LYS A 7 -10.29 25.14 5.03
N THR A 8 -9.95 26.09 4.17
CA THR A 8 -10.66 26.30 2.88
C THR A 8 -10.28 25.22 1.86
N ASN A 9 -9.01 24.78 1.82
CA ASN A 9 -8.58 23.66 0.95
C ASN A 9 -9.15 22.30 1.39
N ARG A 10 -9.54 22.14 2.65
CA ARG A 10 -10.14 20.91 3.18
C ARG A 10 -11.49 20.54 2.52
N ASN A 11 -12.14 21.48 1.85
CA ASN A 11 -13.45 21.27 1.23
C ASN A 11 -13.38 21.03 -0.29
N ILE A 12 -12.22 21.18 -0.92
CA ILE A 12 -12.04 20.86 -2.34
C ILE A 12 -11.59 19.42 -2.46
N LYS A 13 -12.49 18.46 -2.17
CA LYS A 13 -12.27 17.08 -2.59
C LYS A 13 -12.47 17.03 -4.10
N PHE A 14 -11.44 16.70 -4.84
CA PHE A 14 -11.53 16.48 -6.29
C PHE A 14 -12.55 15.37 -6.58
N ARG A 15 -13.23 15.46 -7.73
CA ARG A 15 -14.04 14.36 -8.24
C ARG A 15 -13.12 13.14 -8.44
N GLY A 16 -13.51 12.00 -7.87
CA GLY A 16 -12.85 10.74 -8.01
C GLY A 16 -13.66 9.76 -8.84
N PHE A 17 -13.05 8.66 -9.18
CA PHE A 17 -13.76 7.52 -9.73
C PHE A 17 -14.76 6.97 -8.70
N VAL A 18 -15.80 6.28 -9.17
CA VAL A 18 -16.75 5.59 -8.30
C VAL A 18 -16.57 4.09 -8.50
N PHE A 19 -16.08 3.39 -7.48
CA PHE A 19 -16.03 1.94 -7.47
C PHE A 19 -17.26 1.43 -6.74
N SER A 20 -18.32 1.18 -7.48
CA SER A 20 -19.64 0.86 -6.95
C SER A 20 -19.80 -0.60 -6.54
N SER A 21 -19.05 -1.50 -7.19
CA SER A 21 -19.19 -2.94 -7.01
C SER A 21 -17.97 -3.58 -6.34
N VAL A 22 -18.25 -4.66 -5.62
CA VAL A 22 -17.27 -5.66 -5.23
C VAL A 22 -17.58 -6.87 -6.10
N GLY A 23 -16.70 -7.18 -7.03
CA GLY A 23 -16.95 -8.18 -8.07
C GLY A 23 -16.29 -9.53 -7.79
N ASP A 24 -16.16 -10.31 -8.86
CA ASP A 24 -15.73 -11.71 -8.77
C ASP A 24 -14.27 -11.88 -8.39
N ASN A 25 -13.37 -10.97 -8.80
CA ASN A 25 -11.95 -11.07 -8.43
C ASN A 25 -11.76 -10.89 -6.93
N PHE A 26 -12.43 -9.88 -6.34
CA PHE A 26 -12.39 -9.67 -4.89
C PHE A 26 -13.03 -10.86 -4.14
N ASN A 27 -14.21 -11.31 -4.56
CA ASN A 27 -14.92 -12.39 -3.89
C ASN A 27 -14.15 -13.71 -4.00
N ASN A 28 -13.61 -14.03 -5.17
CA ASN A 28 -12.79 -15.24 -5.37
C ASN A 28 -11.55 -15.19 -4.46
N PHE A 29 -10.84 -14.07 -4.42
CA PHE A 29 -9.71 -13.89 -3.51
C PHE A 29 -10.13 -14.05 -2.05
N TYR A 30 -11.20 -13.38 -1.64
CA TYR A 30 -11.65 -13.38 -0.24
C TYR A 30 -12.07 -14.76 0.27
N TYR A 31 -12.75 -15.55 -0.56
CA TYR A 31 -13.25 -16.86 -0.14
C TYR A 31 -12.27 -18.01 -0.36
N ASN A 32 -11.40 -17.92 -1.36
CA ASN A 32 -10.57 -19.05 -1.79
C ASN A 32 -9.06 -18.85 -1.56
N ASN A 33 -8.55 -17.62 -1.63
CA ASN A 33 -7.10 -17.34 -1.61
C ASN A 33 -6.64 -16.63 -0.33
N LEU A 34 -7.56 -16.22 0.54
CA LEU A 34 -7.19 -15.52 1.77
C LEU A 34 -6.44 -16.48 2.70
N PRO A 35 -5.17 -16.23 3.07
CA PRO A 35 -4.36 -17.19 3.81
C PRO A 35 -4.77 -17.34 5.29
N PHE A 36 -5.60 -16.41 5.81
CA PHE A 36 -6.08 -16.39 7.18
C PHE A 36 -7.32 -15.50 7.31
N THR A 37 -8.10 -15.68 8.38
CA THR A 37 -9.23 -14.82 8.67
C THR A 37 -8.78 -13.40 8.99
N LEU A 38 -9.41 -12.39 8.37
CA LEU A 38 -9.13 -10.99 8.65
C LEU A 38 -9.41 -10.64 10.10
N THR A 39 -8.55 -9.84 10.73
CA THR A 39 -8.80 -9.25 12.04
C THR A 39 -9.93 -8.23 11.96
N ASP A 40 -10.51 -7.84 13.09
CA ASP A 40 -11.59 -6.86 13.10
C ASP A 40 -11.09 -5.47 12.71
N ALA A 41 -9.83 -5.12 13.04
CA ALA A 41 -9.18 -3.91 12.55
C ALA A 41 -9.06 -3.91 11.02
N GLN A 42 -8.62 -5.00 10.40
CA GLN A 42 -8.53 -5.12 8.94
C GLN A 42 -9.91 -5.00 8.28
N LYS A 43 -10.94 -5.66 8.83
CA LYS A 43 -12.33 -5.54 8.34
C LYS A 43 -12.86 -4.11 8.44
N ARG A 44 -12.59 -3.42 9.56
CA ARG A 44 -12.95 -2.01 9.76
C ARG A 44 -12.31 -1.12 8.71
N VAL A 45 -11.00 -1.25 8.53
CA VAL A 45 -10.24 -0.47 7.55
C VAL A 45 -10.75 -0.72 6.12
N MET A 46 -11.03 -1.97 5.75
CA MET A 46 -11.60 -2.29 4.43
C MET A 46 -12.98 -1.63 4.22
N LYS A 47 -13.82 -1.56 5.26
CA LYS A 47 -15.11 -0.83 5.19
C LYS A 47 -14.90 0.67 4.96
N GLU A 48 -13.92 1.28 5.64
CA GLU A 48 -13.57 2.69 5.46
C GLU A 48 -13.09 2.98 4.03
N ILE A 49 -12.14 2.17 3.52
CA ILE A 49 -11.62 2.29 2.15
C ILE A 49 -12.75 2.11 1.13
N ARG A 50 -13.59 1.08 1.29
CA ARG A 50 -14.71 0.83 0.38
C ARG A 50 -15.71 2.00 0.35
N LYS A 51 -15.98 2.61 1.50
CA LYS A 51 -16.84 3.81 1.59
C LYS A 51 -16.25 4.97 0.80
N ASP A 52 -14.95 5.19 0.90
CA ASP A 52 -14.27 6.26 0.16
C ASP A 52 -14.26 6.00 -1.34
N LEU A 53 -13.92 4.78 -1.76
CA LEU A 53 -13.88 4.37 -3.17
C LEU A 53 -15.26 4.51 -3.86
N GLY A 54 -16.35 4.33 -3.11
CA GLY A 54 -17.72 4.49 -3.62
C GLY A 54 -18.28 5.90 -3.51
N SER A 55 -17.55 6.87 -2.92
CA SER A 55 -18.08 8.19 -2.57
C SER A 55 -18.17 9.19 -3.73
N GLY A 56 -17.57 8.90 -4.88
CA GLY A 56 -17.42 9.87 -5.99
C GLY A 56 -16.41 10.99 -5.73
N LYS A 57 -15.68 10.93 -4.62
CA LYS A 57 -14.58 11.82 -4.27
C LYS A 57 -13.28 11.06 -4.31
N GLN A 58 -12.20 11.71 -4.72
CA GLN A 58 -10.88 11.09 -4.67
C GLN A 58 -10.55 10.66 -3.24
N MET A 59 -10.30 9.35 -3.05
CA MET A 59 -9.75 8.87 -1.80
C MET A 59 -8.27 9.28 -1.69
N ASN A 60 -7.90 9.85 -0.58
CA ASN A 60 -6.52 10.12 -0.20
C ASN A 60 -6.34 9.68 1.25
N ARG A 61 -5.89 8.44 1.46
CA ARG A 61 -5.92 7.78 2.78
C ARG A 61 -4.56 7.24 3.18
N LEU A 62 -4.20 7.45 4.44
CA LEU A 62 -3.04 6.84 5.10
C LEU A 62 -3.48 5.58 5.84
N LEU A 63 -2.93 4.44 5.46
CA LEU A 63 -3.05 3.16 6.14
C LEU A 63 -1.82 2.95 7.02
N GLN A 64 -2.04 3.03 8.31
CA GLN A 64 -1.00 2.85 9.32
C GLN A 64 -1.18 1.51 10.03
N GLY A 65 -0.08 0.82 10.30
CA GLY A 65 -0.09 -0.42 11.06
C GLY A 65 1.33 -0.97 11.20
N ASP A 66 1.59 -1.72 12.22
CA ASP A 66 2.91 -2.31 12.50
C ASP A 66 3.38 -3.23 11.35
N VAL A 67 4.68 -3.57 11.33
CA VAL A 67 5.21 -4.56 10.40
C VAL A 67 4.48 -5.89 10.58
N GLY A 68 3.98 -6.47 9.49
CA GLY A 68 3.20 -7.71 9.53
C GLY A 68 1.74 -7.57 9.98
N SER A 69 1.20 -6.36 10.15
CA SER A 69 -0.24 -6.13 10.45
C SER A 69 -1.18 -6.44 9.28
N GLY A 70 -0.64 -6.77 8.10
CA GLY A 70 -1.43 -7.11 6.92
C GLY A 70 -1.77 -5.93 6.01
N LYS A 71 -1.04 -4.81 6.06
CA LYS A 71 -1.24 -3.65 5.16
C LYS A 71 -1.25 -4.05 3.69
N THR A 72 -0.30 -4.90 3.27
CA THR A 72 -0.22 -5.39 1.88
C THR A 72 -1.47 -6.16 1.46
N LEU A 73 -2.08 -6.90 2.38
CA LEU A 73 -3.33 -7.61 2.12
C LEU A 73 -4.49 -6.64 1.90
N VAL A 74 -4.62 -5.62 2.75
CA VAL A 74 -5.61 -4.55 2.61
C VAL A 74 -5.42 -3.79 1.29
N ALA A 75 -4.17 -3.51 0.92
CA ALA A 75 -3.83 -2.88 -0.35
C ALA A 75 -4.24 -3.76 -1.55
N LEU A 76 -3.93 -5.07 -1.51
CA LEU A 76 -4.34 -6.01 -2.55
C LEU A 76 -5.87 -6.06 -2.70
N MET A 77 -6.60 -6.21 -1.61
CA MET A 77 -8.06 -6.23 -1.63
C MET A 77 -8.64 -4.93 -2.20
N SER A 78 -8.02 -3.78 -1.91
CA SER A 78 -8.41 -2.49 -2.49
C SER A 78 -8.15 -2.43 -4.01
N MET A 79 -7.04 -3.01 -4.48
CA MET A 79 -6.73 -3.11 -5.91
C MET A 79 -7.71 -4.05 -6.62
N LEU A 80 -8.12 -5.15 -6.00
CA LEU A 80 -9.13 -6.05 -6.56
C LEU A 80 -10.47 -5.34 -6.77
N ILE A 81 -10.88 -4.47 -5.82
CA ILE A 81 -12.06 -3.63 -5.99
C ILE A 81 -11.90 -2.70 -7.21
N ALA A 82 -10.72 -2.07 -7.39
CA ALA A 82 -10.48 -1.23 -8.55
C ALA A 82 -10.57 -2.01 -9.87
N ILE A 83 -9.99 -3.21 -9.92
CA ILE A 83 -10.01 -4.10 -11.10
C ILE A 83 -11.44 -4.57 -11.42
N ASP A 84 -12.22 -4.92 -10.41
CA ASP A 84 -13.63 -5.31 -10.56
C ASP A 84 -14.50 -4.17 -11.13
N ASN A 85 -14.06 -2.92 -10.98
CA ASN A 85 -14.71 -1.76 -11.59
C ASN A 85 -14.07 -1.32 -12.93
N GLY A 86 -13.21 -2.15 -13.53
CA GLY A 86 -12.60 -1.92 -14.84
C GLY A 86 -11.39 -0.98 -14.82
N TYR A 87 -10.77 -0.76 -13.65
CA TYR A 87 -9.61 0.11 -13.53
C TYR A 87 -8.32 -0.67 -13.30
N GLN A 88 -7.22 -0.05 -13.68
CA GLN A 88 -5.88 -0.53 -13.38
C GLN A 88 -5.42 0.00 -12.01
N ALA A 89 -4.50 -0.71 -11.39
CA ALA A 89 -3.89 -0.30 -10.12
C ALA A 89 -2.36 -0.36 -10.19
N CYS A 90 -1.69 0.40 -9.34
CA CYS A 90 -0.24 0.26 -9.17
C CYS A 90 0.19 0.32 -7.70
N ILE A 91 1.32 -0.32 -7.41
CA ILE A 91 2.04 -0.20 -6.13
C ILE A 91 3.41 0.41 -6.40
N MET A 92 3.70 1.49 -5.70
CA MET A 92 5.01 2.13 -5.71
C MET A 92 5.73 1.85 -4.39
N ALA A 93 6.89 1.19 -4.49
CA ALA A 93 7.76 0.89 -3.37
C ALA A 93 9.05 1.73 -3.44
N PRO A 94 9.67 2.08 -2.31
CA PRO A 94 10.85 2.95 -2.28
C PRO A 94 12.10 2.30 -2.85
N THR A 95 12.22 0.98 -2.80
CA THR A 95 13.39 0.23 -3.27
C THR A 95 13.00 -0.93 -4.19
N GLU A 96 13.94 -1.36 -5.03
CA GLU A 96 13.74 -2.54 -5.90
C GLU A 96 13.54 -3.83 -5.09
N ILE A 97 14.16 -3.94 -3.92
CA ILE A 97 14.00 -5.11 -3.03
C ILE A 97 12.55 -5.19 -2.56
N LEU A 98 11.99 -4.09 -2.07
CA LEU A 98 10.60 -4.04 -1.61
C LEU A 98 9.61 -4.22 -2.77
N ALA A 99 9.89 -3.64 -3.94
CA ALA A 99 9.07 -3.86 -5.13
C ALA A 99 9.04 -5.35 -5.55
N ASN A 100 10.19 -6.02 -5.55
CA ASN A 100 10.28 -7.45 -5.78
C ASN A 100 9.53 -8.27 -4.73
N GLN A 101 9.65 -7.90 -3.45
CA GLN A 101 8.94 -8.57 -2.36
C GLN A 101 7.41 -8.45 -2.53
N HIS A 102 6.91 -7.26 -2.86
CA HIS A 102 5.49 -7.08 -3.19
C HIS A 102 5.07 -7.92 -4.39
N TYR A 103 5.88 -7.93 -5.46
CA TYR A 103 5.59 -8.71 -6.66
C TYR A 103 5.45 -10.20 -6.36
N GLN A 104 6.40 -10.77 -5.60
CA GLN A 104 6.36 -12.19 -5.23
C GLN A 104 5.18 -12.50 -4.29
N THR A 105 4.95 -11.66 -3.28
CA THR A 105 3.87 -11.87 -2.30
C THR A 105 2.52 -11.79 -2.96
N ILE A 106 2.27 -10.75 -3.76
CA ILE A 106 1.00 -10.56 -4.47
C ILE A 106 0.80 -11.64 -5.52
N GLY A 107 1.86 -12.04 -6.24
CA GLY A 107 1.79 -13.13 -7.20
C GLY A 107 1.32 -14.43 -6.58
N LYS A 108 1.87 -14.81 -5.42
CA LYS A 108 1.43 -16.00 -4.67
C LYS A 108 -0.03 -15.89 -4.20
N LEU A 109 -0.42 -14.72 -3.70
CA LEU A 109 -1.79 -14.51 -3.23
C LEU A 109 -2.83 -14.56 -4.36
N LEU A 110 -2.44 -14.24 -5.59
CA LEU A 110 -3.29 -14.24 -6.78
C LEU A 110 -3.22 -15.54 -7.59
N GLU A 111 -2.54 -16.58 -7.11
CA GLU A 111 -2.50 -17.87 -7.80
C GLU A 111 -3.91 -18.41 -8.06
N GLY A 112 -4.19 -18.79 -9.31
CA GLY A 112 -5.51 -19.27 -9.73
C GLY A 112 -6.54 -18.17 -10.05
N ILE A 113 -6.19 -16.89 -9.90
CA ILE A 113 -7.04 -15.75 -10.29
C ILE A 113 -6.46 -15.11 -11.56
N ASP A 114 -7.29 -14.86 -12.58
CA ASP A 114 -6.84 -14.27 -13.86
C ASP A 114 -6.57 -12.76 -13.75
N ILE A 115 -5.59 -12.41 -12.92
CA ILE A 115 -5.10 -11.04 -12.75
C ILE A 115 -3.64 -10.97 -13.18
N LYS A 116 -3.36 -10.13 -14.16
CA LYS A 116 -2.01 -9.93 -14.68
C LYS A 116 -1.26 -8.88 -13.91
N ILE A 117 -0.12 -9.29 -13.36
CA ILE A 117 0.80 -8.41 -12.61
C ILE A 117 2.15 -8.33 -13.33
N ARG A 118 2.83 -7.19 -13.25
CA ARG A 118 4.20 -6.99 -13.74
C ARG A 118 4.99 -6.14 -12.78
N LEU A 119 6.32 -6.31 -12.86
CA LEU A 119 7.30 -5.54 -12.08
C LEU A 119 8.07 -4.60 -12.99
N LEU A 120 8.18 -3.33 -12.60
CA LEU A 120 8.96 -2.30 -13.30
C LEU A 120 9.87 -1.57 -12.30
N THR A 121 11.18 -1.75 -12.49
CA THR A 121 12.22 -1.12 -11.66
C THR A 121 13.24 -0.39 -12.53
N GLY A 122 14.18 0.32 -11.91
CA GLY A 122 15.29 0.96 -12.62
C GLY A 122 16.10 -0.02 -13.46
N SER A 123 16.32 -1.24 -12.95
CA SER A 123 17.08 -2.33 -13.60
C SER A 123 16.32 -3.08 -14.70
N SER A 124 15.03 -2.81 -14.92
CA SER A 124 14.22 -3.49 -15.94
C SER A 124 14.75 -3.25 -17.35
N LYS A 125 14.89 -4.33 -18.14
CA LYS A 125 15.39 -4.28 -19.53
C LYS A 125 14.45 -3.47 -20.43
N LYS A 126 15.00 -2.78 -21.45
CA LYS A 126 14.22 -1.98 -22.40
C LYS A 126 13.09 -2.76 -23.10
N SER A 127 13.34 -4.03 -23.49
CA SER A 127 12.33 -4.88 -24.08
C SER A 127 11.14 -5.14 -23.15
N SER A 128 11.41 -5.44 -21.87
CA SER A 128 10.38 -5.64 -20.86
C SER A 128 9.59 -4.35 -20.60
N ARG A 129 10.26 -3.19 -20.56
CA ARG A 129 9.61 -1.88 -20.41
C ARG A 129 8.62 -1.60 -21.55
N LYS A 130 9.00 -1.90 -22.81
CA LYS A 130 8.13 -1.74 -23.97
C LYS A 130 6.88 -2.59 -23.85
N LEU A 131 7.03 -3.89 -23.56
CA LEU A 131 5.92 -4.82 -23.37
C LEU A 131 4.98 -4.39 -22.24
N ILE A 132 5.53 -3.88 -21.11
CA ILE A 132 4.73 -3.36 -19.99
C ILE A 132 3.93 -2.14 -20.47
N SER A 133 4.57 -1.17 -21.16
CA SER A 133 3.89 0.03 -21.64
C SER A 133 2.76 -0.29 -22.61
N GLU A 134 2.98 -1.20 -23.54
CA GLU A 134 1.95 -1.68 -24.47
C GLU A 134 0.79 -2.37 -23.72
N SER A 135 1.11 -3.24 -22.77
CA SER A 135 0.10 -3.95 -21.97
C SER A 135 -0.74 -3.01 -21.09
N LEU A 136 -0.14 -1.92 -20.58
CA LEU A 136 -0.86 -0.90 -19.81
C LEU A 136 -1.84 -0.12 -20.70
N LEU A 137 -1.42 0.30 -21.88
CA LEU A 137 -2.25 1.06 -22.82
C LEU A 137 -3.43 0.24 -23.36
N HIS A 138 -3.27 -1.08 -23.51
CA HIS A 138 -4.33 -1.99 -23.95
C HIS A 138 -5.17 -2.56 -22.79
N SER A 139 -5.00 -2.08 -21.56
CA SER A 139 -5.70 -2.59 -20.35
C SER A 139 -5.53 -4.11 -20.14
N SER A 140 -4.52 -4.73 -20.76
CA SER A 140 -4.24 -6.16 -20.59
C SER A 140 -3.36 -6.46 -19.37
N LEU A 141 -2.86 -5.42 -18.68
CA LEU A 141 -2.15 -5.50 -17.42
C LEU A 141 -2.98 -4.83 -16.33
N ASN A 142 -3.30 -5.57 -15.27
CA ASN A 142 -4.18 -5.10 -14.20
C ASN A 142 -3.42 -4.37 -13.09
N ILE A 143 -2.27 -4.91 -12.65
CA ILE A 143 -1.48 -4.34 -11.56
C ILE A 143 -0.02 -4.16 -12.00
N LEU A 144 0.48 -2.94 -11.88
CA LEU A 144 1.90 -2.64 -12.05
C LEU A 144 2.55 -2.38 -10.69
N ILE A 145 3.60 -3.12 -10.37
CA ILE A 145 4.40 -2.97 -9.16
C ILE A 145 5.77 -2.41 -9.54
N GLY A 146 6.28 -1.45 -8.80
CA GLY A 146 7.61 -0.94 -9.12
C GLY A 146 8.10 0.15 -8.18
N THR A 147 9.16 0.82 -8.61
CA THR A 147 9.79 1.93 -7.90
C THR A 147 9.40 3.27 -8.53
N HIS A 148 10.22 4.29 -8.36
CA HIS A 148 10.07 5.58 -9.05
C HIS A 148 10.03 5.46 -10.59
N ALA A 149 10.44 4.33 -11.17
CA ALA A 149 10.28 4.05 -12.60
C ALA A 149 8.82 4.15 -13.08
N LEU A 150 7.84 3.96 -12.18
CA LEU A 150 6.41 4.17 -12.46
C LEU A 150 6.06 5.63 -12.80
N LEU A 151 6.92 6.59 -12.42
CA LEU A 151 6.72 8.02 -12.65
C LEU A 151 7.26 8.50 -14.01
N GLU A 152 7.99 7.65 -14.72
CA GLU A 152 8.54 7.98 -16.04
C GLU A 152 7.42 8.33 -17.03
N GLU A 153 7.63 9.27 -17.92
CA GLU A 153 6.61 9.79 -18.85
C GLU A 153 6.10 8.72 -19.83
N ASN A 154 6.94 7.76 -20.19
CA ASN A 154 6.61 6.66 -21.08
C ASN A 154 5.76 5.56 -20.42
N VAL A 155 5.57 5.60 -19.10
CA VAL A 155 4.66 4.70 -18.39
C VAL A 155 3.27 5.34 -18.34
N GLN A 156 2.41 4.95 -19.27
CA GLN A 156 1.04 5.45 -19.39
C GLN A 156 0.04 4.34 -19.16
N PHE A 157 -0.97 4.60 -18.33
CA PHE A 157 -2.06 3.69 -18.06
C PHE A 157 -3.26 4.07 -18.93
N ALA A 158 -4.00 3.06 -19.42
CA ALA A 158 -5.27 3.32 -20.09
C ALA A 158 -6.33 3.84 -19.10
N ASN A 159 -6.36 3.28 -17.90
CA ASN A 159 -7.40 3.60 -16.91
C ASN A 159 -6.91 3.36 -15.48
N LEU A 160 -5.95 4.17 -14.99
CA LEU A 160 -5.42 4.06 -13.63
C LEU A 160 -6.44 4.57 -12.61
N GLY A 161 -7.01 3.68 -11.79
CA GLY A 161 -8.01 4.04 -10.78
C GLY A 161 -7.47 4.12 -9.35
N LEU A 162 -6.44 3.32 -9.02
CA LEU A 162 -5.89 3.25 -7.67
C LEU A 162 -4.37 3.21 -7.66
N VAL A 163 -3.76 4.03 -6.83
CA VAL A 163 -2.32 4.07 -6.55
C VAL A 163 -2.07 3.72 -5.09
N ILE A 164 -1.24 2.73 -4.86
CA ILE A 164 -0.72 2.38 -3.55
C ILE A 164 0.71 2.93 -3.44
N ILE A 165 1.04 3.62 -2.35
CA ILE A 165 2.38 4.13 -2.06
C ILE A 165 2.85 3.50 -0.76
N ASP A 166 3.89 2.68 -0.82
CA ASP A 166 4.48 2.06 0.37
C ASP A 166 5.60 2.93 0.93
N GLU A 167 5.66 3.05 2.27
CA GLU A 167 6.65 3.83 3.02
C GLU A 167 6.82 5.27 2.51
N GLN A 168 5.75 6.05 2.61
CA GLN A 168 5.62 7.41 2.05
C GLN A 168 6.75 8.39 2.44
N HIS A 169 7.40 8.22 3.59
CA HIS A 169 8.43 9.15 4.04
C HIS A 169 9.61 9.29 3.04
N LEU A 170 9.73 8.36 2.10
CA LEU A 170 10.72 8.39 1.02
C LEU A 170 10.21 9.05 -0.28
N PHE A 171 8.94 9.51 -0.33
CA PHE A 171 8.34 10.12 -1.52
C PHE A 171 7.88 11.56 -1.28
N GLY A 172 8.42 12.50 -2.06
CA GLY A 172 8.06 13.92 -1.99
C GLY A 172 6.69 14.26 -2.61
N VAL A 173 6.15 15.42 -2.24
CA VAL A 173 4.88 15.96 -2.78
C VAL A 173 4.89 16.05 -4.32
N ALA A 174 6.03 16.43 -4.91
CA ALA A 174 6.19 16.55 -6.36
C ALA A 174 6.05 15.21 -7.11
N GLN A 175 6.46 14.11 -6.50
CA GLN A 175 6.35 12.78 -7.10
C GLN A 175 4.89 12.30 -7.14
N ARG A 176 4.10 12.62 -6.10
CA ARG A 176 2.65 12.34 -6.08
C ARG A 176 1.92 13.15 -7.16
N ALA A 177 2.27 14.42 -7.33
CA ALA A 177 1.68 15.28 -8.36
C ALA A 177 1.87 14.70 -9.78
N ARG A 178 3.00 14.06 -10.07
CA ARG A 178 3.24 13.39 -11.36
C ARG A 178 2.31 12.18 -11.60
N LEU A 179 1.93 11.44 -10.56
CA LEU A 179 0.95 10.36 -10.69
C LEU A 179 -0.45 10.90 -11.00
N TRP A 180 -0.82 12.08 -10.47
CA TRP A 180 -2.11 12.72 -10.77
C TRP A 180 -2.24 13.15 -12.23
N GLN A 181 -1.12 13.53 -12.85
CA GLN A 181 -1.09 13.99 -14.24
C GLN A 181 -1.20 12.86 -15.27
N LYS A 182 -1.13 11.59 -14.84
CA LYS A 182 -1.20 10.43 -15.73
C LYS A 182 -2.60 10.09 -16.21
N ASN A 183 -3.64 10.73 -15.66
CA ASN A 183 -5.03 10.56 -16.04
C ASN A 183 -5.78 11.88 -16.08
N LEU A 184 -6.89 11.95 -16.84
CA LEU A 184 -7.82 13.09 -16.84
C LEU A 184 -8.48 13.30 -15.47
N ASN A 185 -8.82 12.22 -14.77
CA ASN A 185 -9.27 12.25 -13.39
C ASN A 185 -8.19 11.70 -12.48
N PRO A 186 -7.93 12.32 -11.32
CA PRO A 186 -6.92 11.82 -10.39
C PRO A 186 -7.33 10.45 -9.83
N PRO A 187 -6.41 9.46 -9.79
CA PRO A 187 -6.66 8.16 -9.19
C PRO A 187 -6.88 8.29 -7.68
N HIS A 188 -7.52 7.30 -7.07
CA HIS A 188 -7.52 7.13 -5.62
C HIS A 188 -6.11 6.83 -5.12
N ILE A 189 -5.77 7.30 -3.93
CA ILE A 189 -4.44 7.11 -3.33
C ILE A 189 -4.59 6.46 -1.96
N LEU A 190 -3.90 5.36 -1.78
CA LEU A 190 -3.70 4.71 -0.49
C LEU A 190 -2.21 4.70 -0.16
N VAL A 191 -1.85 5.38 0.89
CA VAL A 191 -0.48 5.43 1.40
C VAL A 191 -0.35 4.46 2.55
N MET A 192 0.70 3.65 2.56
CA MET A 192 0.98 2.72 3.65
C MET A 192 2.23 3.14 4.42
N THR A 193 2.22 2.96 5.74
CA THR A 193 3.42 3.12 6.57
C THR A 193 3.41 2.18 7.77
N ALA A 194 4.59 1.68 8.13
CA ALA A 194 4.80 0.95 9.38
C ALA A 194 5.13 1.87 10.56
N THR A 195 5.57 3.11 10.28
CA THR A 195 5.89 4.05 11.36
C THR A 195 4.61 4.64 11.97
N PRO A 196 4.45 4.59 13.29
CA PRO A 196 3.32 5.24 13.95
C PRO A 196 3.49 6.76 13.88
N ILE A 197 2.70 7.41 13.03
CA ILE A 197 2.65 8.87 12.93
C ILE A 197 1.45 9.33 13.76
N PRO A 198 1.64 10.16 14.79
CA PRO A 198 0.50 10.71 15.53
C PRO A 198 -0.51 11.36 14.58
N ARG A 199 -1.80 11.08 14.76
CA ARG A 199 -2.86 11.54 13.85
C ARG A 199 -2.81 13.05 13.63
N THR A 200 -2.52 13.82 14.68
CA THR A 200 -2.35 15.27 14.62
C THR A 200 -1.18 15.69 13.73
N LEU A 201 -0.06 14.97 13.81
CA LEU A 201 1.12 15.22 12.97
C LEU A 201 0.86 14.81 11.52
N ALA A 202 0.20 13.66 11.29
CA ALA A 202 -0.22 13.23 9.96
C ALA A 202 -1.12 14.28 9.28
N MET A 203 -2.09 14.83 10.01
CA MET A 203 -2.97 15.90 9.51
C MET A 203 -2.22 17.21 9.24
N THR A 204 -1.13 17.49 9.96
CA THR A 204 -0.31 18.71 9.79
C THR A 204 0.66 18.57 8.62
N LEU A 205 1.33 17.42 8.51
CA LEU A 205 2.34 17.16 7.48
C LEU A 205 1.74 16.81 6.11
N TYR A 206 0.59 16.15 6.11
CA TYR A 206 -0.02 15.59 4.91
C TYR A 206 -1.37 16.22 4.54
N GLY A 207 -1.84 17.18 5.34
CA GLY A 207 -2.99 18.10 5.10
C GLY A 207 -4.34 17.43 4.86
N ASP A 208 -4.45 16.59 3.84
CA ASP A 208 -5.71 16.08 3.30
C ASP A 208 -5.86 14.56 3.37
N LEU A 209 -5.03 13.85 4.18
CA LEU A 209 -5.12 12.40 4.33
C LEU A 209 -6.13 12.00 5.41
N ASP A 210 -7.13 11.21 5.03
CA ASP A 210 -7.89 10.42 5.98
C ASP A 210 -7.00 9.29 6.54
N VAL A 211 -7.11 8.97 7.84
CA VAL A 211 -6.22 8.01 8.50
C VAL A 211 -6.99 6.78 8.94
N SER A 212 -6.50 5.61 8.55
CA SER A 212 -6.92 4.30 9.05
C SER A 212 -5.77 3.61 9.75
N VAL A 213 -6.05 2.96 10.88
CA VAL A 213 -5.03 2.26 11.68
C VAL A 213 -5.42 0.79 11.82
N ILE A 214 -4.47 -0.10 11.51
CA ILE A 214 -4.57 -1.53 11.87
C ILE A 214 -3.83 -1.67 13.20
N ASP A 215 -4.58 -1.67 14.28
CA ASP A 215 -4.13 -1.71 15.68
C ASP A 215 -4.16 -3.13 16.28
N GLU A 216 -4.40 -4.14 15.46
CA GLU A 216 -4.38 -5.55 15.83
C GLU A 216 -3.30 -6.29 15.06
N LEU A 217 -2.66 -7.24 15.73
CA LEU A 217 -1.72 -8.17 15.11
C LEU A 217 -2.47 -9.43 14.63
N PRO A 218 -2.06 -10.02 13.49
CA PRO A 218 -2.64 -11.27 13.03
C PRO A 218 -2.51 -12.37 14.08
N PRO A 219 -3.46 -13.31 14.15
CA PRO A 219 -3.40 -14.45 15.05
C PRO A 219 -2.09 -15.23 14.93
N GLY A 220 -1.52 -15.63 16.06
CA GLY A 220 -0.27 -16.39 16.12
C GLY A 220 1.01 -15.57 16.25
N ARG A 221 0.93 -14.24 16.17
CA ARG A 221 2.10 -13.38 16.41
C ARG A 221 2.31 -13.19 17.91
N VAL A 222 3.47 -13.63 18.40
CA VAL A 222 3.87 -13.48 19.81
C VAL A 222 4.25 -12.02 20.06
N PRO A 223 3.73 -11.37 21.13
CA PRO A 223 4.13 -10.02 21.51
C PRO A 223 5.63 -9.91 21.74
N ILE A 224 6.23 -8.82 21.26
CA ILE A 224 7.65 -8.54 21.51
C ILE A 224 7.81 -8.16 22.99
N LYS A 225 8.71 -8.86 23.68
CA LYS A 225 9.08 -8.51 25.06
C LYS A 225 10.24 -7.53 25.05
N THR A 226 9.97 -6.27 25.39
CA THR A 226 10.99 -5.24 25.57
C THR A 226 11.45 -5.20 27.02
N MET A 227 12.76 -5.25 27.25
CA MET A 227 13.36 -5.14 28.58
C MET A 227 14.38 -4.01 28.57
N HIS A 228 14.39 -3.21 29.64
CA HIS A 228 15.37 -2.16 29.86
C HIS A 228 16.44 -2.66 30.82
N PHE A 229 17.70 -2.42 30.49
CA PHE A 229 18.84 -2.72 31.32
C PHE A 229 19.73 -1.47 31.47
N THR A 230 20.33 -1.30 32.63
CA THR A 230 21.33 -0.28 32.86
C THR A 230 22.72 -0.77 32.48
N ASP A 231 23.71 0.13 32.37
CA ASP A 231 25.09 -0.26 32.05
C ASP A 231 25.69 -1.23 33.06
N SER A 232 25.31 -1.15 34.33
CA SER A 232 25.73 -2.10 35.37
C SER A 232 25.23 -3.54 35.14
N GLU A 233 24.18 -3.71 34.35
CA GLU A 233 23.59 -5.00 34.03
C GLU A 233 24.02 -5.59 32.65
N ARG A 234 25.00 -4.96 32.03
CA ARG A 234 25.48 -5.34 30.68
C ARG A 234 25.86 -6.83 30.58
N ASN A 235 26.42 -7.38 31.63
CA ASN A 235 26.77 -8.81 31.67
C ASN A 235 25.54 -9.73 31.62
N LYS A 236 24.38 -9.32 32.16
CA LYS A 236 23.13 -10.07 32.06
C LYS A 236 22.66 -10.11 30.61
N VAL A 237 22.78 -9.00 29.88
CA VAL A 237 22.41 -8.91 28.44
C VAL A 237 23.30 -9.84 27.63
N PHE A 238 24.62 -9.84 27.84
CA PHE A 238 25.53 -10.75 27.14
C PHE A 238 25.26 -12.23 27.48
N GLY A 239 24.92 -12.53 28.74
CA GLY A 239 24.49 -13.89 29.12
C GLY A 239 23.24 -14.34 28.39
N PHE A 240 22.23 -13.46 28.30
CA PHE A 240 21.01 -13.72 27.53
C PHE A 240 21.31 -13.97 26.05
N ILE A 241 22.12 -13.10 25.41
CA ILE A 241 22.52 -13.25 24.00
C ILE A 241 23.19 -14.59 23.76
N ARG A 242 24.17 -15.00 24.62
CA ARG A 242 24.83 -16.29 24.49
C ARG A 242 23.88 -17.47 24.57
N ASN A 243 22.89 -17.40 25.47
CA ASN A 243 21.87 -18.45 25.59
C ASN A 243 21.00 -18.53 24.35
N GLN A 244 20.60 -17.37 23.76
CA GLN A 244 19.82 -17.37 22.50
C GLN A 244 20.61 -17.96 21.35
N ILE A 245 21.92 -17.66 21.24
CA ILE A 245 22.79 -18.24 20.21
C ILE A 245 22.93 -19.77 20.41
N ALA A 246 23.07 -20.23 21.66
CA ALA A 246 23.15 -21.66 21.97
C ALA A 246 21.84 -22.40 21.62
N GLU A 247 20.70 -21.71 21.66
CA GLU A 247 19.39 -22.20 21.19
C GLU A 247 19.17 -22.06 19.68
N HIS A 248 20.22 -21.76 18.90
CA HIS A 248 20.19 -21.55 17.44
C HIS A 248 19.25 -20.41 17.00
N ARG A 249 19.01 -19.42 17.85
CA ARG A 249 18.26 -18.22 17.50
C ARG A 249 19.19 -17.15 16.92
N GLN A 250 18.69 -16.35 16.01
CA GLN A 250 19.40 -15.16 15.52
C GLN A 250 19.29 -14.04 16.56
N VAL A 251 20.40 -13.31 16.77
CA VAL A 251 20.48 -12.21 17.73
C VAL A 251 21.13 -10.99 17.08
#